data_b8a4dc4493d6f834149816f36daf330a
#
_entry.id   b8a4dc4493d6f834149816f36daf330a
#
_cell.length_a   1.000
_cell.length_b   1.000
_cell.length_c   1.000
_cell.angle_alpha   90.00
_cell.angle_beta   90.00
_cell.angle_gamma   90.00
#
_symmetry.space_group_name_H-M   'P 1'
#
loop_
_entity.id
_entity.type
_entity.pdbx_description
1 polymer ?
#
loop_
_entity_poly.entity_id
_entity_poly.type
_entity_poly.pdbx_seq_one_letter_code
_entity_poly.pdbx_strand_id
1 'polypeptide(L)'
;TTSAEQVIKQPFQLIKVSDNGDDTEAGLLAGAEFTAYLKSSLSVKADGSYDFDKATPVVIGENGATTITSDEKGHAVSIAIPYGTYVVVESKTPHNMKTIKPFEVKIKENHPTEPQTWRVFLDREFTAKLRVIKKDSDTKQTVLVPNTEFKIFNIDKNEYVKQYTTYPSKVEHTSFFTDDDGDLILPEALKIGNYRIEE
;
A
#
# COMPACT_ATOMS: atom_id res chain seq x y z
N THR A 1 45.65 -6.17 -27.40
CA THR A 1 45.01 -6.46 -26.11
C THR A 1 43.62 -5.83 -26.12
N THR A 2 42.61 -6.60 -26.49
CA THR A 2 41.19 -6.23 -26.34
C THR A 2 40.88 -6.24 -24.85
N SER A 3 40.72 -5.09 -24.23
CA SER A 3 40.15 -4.99 -22.90
C SER A 3 38.71 -5.45 -23.00
N ALA A 4 38.36 -6.56 -22.33
CA ALA A 4 36.98 -6.96 -22.18
C ALA A 4 36.27 -5.84 -21.43
N GLU A 5 35.25 -5.23 -22.04
CA GLU A 5 34.38 -4.30 -21.34
C GLU A 5 33.75 -5.03 -20.14
N GLN A 6 34.06 -4.56 -18.96
CA GLN A 6 33.49 -5.10 -17.73
C GLN A 6 32.04 -4.66 -17.67
N VAL A 7 31.11 -5.57 -17.93
CA VAL A 7 29.69 -5.28 -17.83
C VAL A 7 29.30 -5.24 -16.34
N ILE A 8 29.04 -4.05 -15.84
CA ILE A 8 28.54 -3.86 -14.46
C ILE A 8 27.12 -4.32 -14.37
N LYS A 9 26.84 -5.29 -13.49
CA LYS A 9 25.52 -5.81 -13.21
C LYS A 9 25.33 -6.10 -11.72
N GLN A 10 24.16 -5.81 -11.21
CA GLN A 10 23.78 -6.16 -9.85
C GLN A 10 22.24 -6.37 -9.76
N PRO A 11 21.78 -7.39 -9.04
CA PRO A 11 20.36 -7.49 -8.67
C PRO A 11 20.01 -6.47 -7.59
N PHE A 12 18.74 -6.11 -7.49
CA PHE A 12 18.21 -5.39 -6.33
C PHE A 12 17.15 -6.24 -5.62
N GLN A 13 17.06 -6.04 -4.32
CA GLN A 13 16.08 -6.70 -3.47
C GLN A 13 15.26 -5.64 -2.75
N LEU A 14 13.95 -5.78 -2.83
CA LEU A 14 13.00 -4.95 -2.11
C LEU A 14 12.43 -5.76 -0.95
N ILE A 15 12.36 -5.15 0.22
CA ILE A 15 11.68 -5.70 1.39
C ILE A 15 10.46 -4.82 1.64
N LYS A 16 9.28 -5.35 1.34
CA LYS A 16 8.02 -4.65 1.51
C LYS A 16 7.57 -4.72 2.96
N VAL A 17 7.45 -3.57 3.61
CA VAL A 17 7.09 -3.43 5.03
C VAL A 17 5.88 -2.51 5.15
N SER A 18 4.97 -2.81 6.08
CA SER A 18 3.87 -1.89 6.40
C SER A 18 4.38 -0.63 7.11
N ASP A 19 3.61 0.45 7.06
CA ASP A 19 4.07 1.76 7.58
C ASP A 19 4.06 1.86 9.11
N ASN A 20 3.49 0.89 9.81
CA ASN A 20 3.59 0.82 11.27
C ASN A 20 4.99 0.46 11.76
N GLY A 21 5.93 0.22 10.84
CA GLY A 21 7.33 -0.07 11.16
C GLY A 21 7.55 -1.44 11.80
N ASP A 22 6.56 -2.32 11.71
CA ASP A 22 6.65 -3.67 12.25
C ASP A 22 7.56 -4.54 11.36
N ASP A 23 8.78 -4.76 11.83
CA ASP A 23 9.76 -5.66 11.20
C ASP A 23 9.48 -7.15 11.48
N THR A 24 8.41 -7.46 12.22
CA THR A 24 7.99 -8.84 12.46
C THR A 24 7.34 -9.43 11.19
N GLU A 25 7.17 -10.74 11.17
CA GLU A 25 6.53 -11.43 10.03
C GLU A 25 5.13 -10.85 9.72
N ALA A 26 4.44 -10.30 10.72
CA ALA A 26 3.13 -9.67 10.55
C ALA A 26 3.19 -8.33 9.78
N GLY A 27 4.33 -7.66 9.80
CA GLY A 27 4.56 -6.40 9.09
C GLY A 27 5.10 -6.57 7.66
N LEU A 28 5.51 -7.79 7.28
CA LEU A 28 6.04 -8.09 5.96
C LEU A 28 4.89 -8.41 5.00
N LEU A 29 4.92 -7.82 3.80
CA LEU A 29 3.77 -7.83 2.89
C LEU A 29 4.07 -8.62 1.61
N ALA A 30 3.34 -9.71 1.41
CA ALA A 30 3.34 -10.48 0.17
C ALA A 30 2.42 -9.86 -0.89
N GLY A 31 2.71 -10.15 -2.16
CA GLY A 31 1.85 -9.82 -3.28
C GLY A 31 1.99 -8.40 -3.82
N ALA A 32 2.95 -7.60 -3.34
CA ALA A 32 3.32 -6.36 -3.99
C ALA A 32 4.08 -6.65 -5.29
N GLU A 33 3.67 -6.08 -6.41
CA GLU A 33 4.37 -6.22 -7.69
C GLU A 33 5.09 -4.93 -8.03
N PHE A 34 6.31 -5.06 -8.53
CA PHE A 34 7.16 -3.94 -8.91
C PHE A 34 7.61 -4.07 -10.36
N THR A 35 7.62 -2.94 -11.04
CA THR A 35 8.10 -2.77 -12.41
C THR A 35 9.18 -1.70 -12.42
N ALA A 36 10.21 -1.85 -13.23
CA ALA A 36 11.29 -0.88 -13.32
C ALA A 36 11.41 -0.33 -14.74
N TYR A 37 11.80 0.94 -14.82
CA TYR A 37 12.04 1.66 -16.06
C TYR A 37 13.43 2.29 -16.01
N LEU A 38 14.16 2.28 -17.13
CA LEU A 38 15.38 3.05 -17.22
C LEU A 38 15.05 4.54 -17.14
N LYS A 39 15.62 5.25 -16.15
CA LYS A 39 15.28 6.66 -15.90
C LYS A 39 15.46 7.54 -17.14
N SER A 40 16.51 7.31 -17.92
CA SER A 40 16.78 8.08 -19.15
C SER A 40 15.75 7.88 -20.27
N SER A 41 14.91 6.84 -20.17
CA SER A 41 13.82 6.58 -21.12
C SER A 41 12.51 7.24 -20.74
N LEU A 42 12.40 7.80 -19.54
CA LEU A 42 11.19 8.42 -19.03
C LEU A 42 11.14 9.91 -19.36
N SER A 43 9.98 10.37 -19.80
CA SER A 43 9.65 11.79 -19.86
C SER A 43 9.01 12.26 -18.55
N VAL A 44 9.03 13.56 -18.33
CA VAL A 44 8.47 14.18 -17.13
C VAL A 44 7.24 14.98 -17.54
N LYS A 45 6.13 14.79 -16.82
CA LYS A 45 4.89 15.54 -17.00
C LYS A 45 5.03 16.96 -16.48
N ALA A 46 4.07 17.82 -16.81
CA ALA A 46 4.05 19.22 -16.36
C ALA A 46 4.05 19.38 -14.83
N ASP A 47 3.52 18.41 -14.10
CA ASP A 47 3.49 18.39 -12.63
C ASP A 47 4.77 17.84 -11.98
N GLY A 48 5.80 17.49 -12.79
CA GLY A 48 7.07 16.95 -12.33
C GLY A 48 7.09 15.42 -12.12
N SER A 49 5.98 14.73 -12.30
CA SER A 49 5.90 13.28 -12.23
C SER A 49 6.41 12.62 -13.52
N TYR A 50 6.85 11.34 -13.43
CA TYR A 50 7.24 10.58 -14.61
C TYR A 50 6.03 10.13 -15.42
N ASP A 51 6.20 10.12 -16.75
CA ASP A 51 5.24 9.57 -17.69
C ASP A 51 5.63 8.13 -18.04
N PHE A 52 4.86 7.18 -17.55
CA PHE A 52 5.06 5.76 -17.79
C PHE A 52 4.26 5.24 -18.99
N ASP A 53 3.32 6.00 -19.53
CA ASP A 53 2.35 5.52 -20.54
C ASP A 53 3.02 5.11 -21.86
N LYS A 54 4.16 5.74 -22.18
CA LYS A 54 4.93 5.46 -23.39
C LYS A 54 6.25 4.77 -23.13
N ALA A 55 6.54 4.47 -21.88
CA ALA A 55 7.81 3.87 -21.48
C ALA A 55 7.74 2.35 -21.57
N THR A 56 8.85 1.74 -21.95
CA THR A 56 8.98 0.29 -21.97
C THR A 56 9.65 -0.16 -20.67
N PRO A 57 9.00 -1.06 -19.90
CA PRO A 57 9.59 -1.59 -18.67
C PRO A 57 10.81 -2.44 -18.99
N VAL A 58 11.77 -2.43 -18.07
CA VAL A 58 12.98 -3.24 -18.14
C VAL A 58 12.69 -4.66 -17.68
N VAL A 59 13.36 -5.64 -18.30
CA VAL A 59 13.33 -7.01 -17.79
C VAL A 59 14.09 -7.07 -16.46
N ILE A 60 13.40 -7.39 -15.39
CA ILE A 60 13.94 -7.46 -14.03
C ILE A 60 13.71 -8.82 -13.36
N GLY A 61 12.90 -9.69 -13.95
CA GLY A 61 12.60 -11.02 -13.44
C GLY A 61 13.11 -12.14 -14.35
N GLU A 62 13.00 -13.35 -13.87
CA GLU A 62 13.38 -14.55 -14.63
C GLU A 62 12.48 -14.71 -15.89
N ASN A 63 13.03 -15.42 -16.88
CA ASN A 63 12.32 -15.72 -18.12
C ASN A 63 11.79 -14.50 -18.89
N GLY A 64 12.47 -13.36 -18.79
CA GLY A 64 12.07 -12.14 -19.47
C GLY A 64 10.93 -11.37 -18.77
N ALA A 65 10.63 -11.68 -17.51
CA ALA A 65 9.62 -10.96 -16.76
C ALA A 65 10.01 -9.50 -16.50
N THR A 66 9.05 -8.60 -16.66
CA THR A 66 9.21 -7.16 -16.37
C THR A 66 8.72 -6.77 -14.99
N THR A 67 8.19 -7.72 -14.23
CA THR A 67 7.71 -7.55 -12.86
C THR A 67 8.36 -8.55 -11.92
N ILE A 68 8.54 -8.12 -10.67
CA ILE A 68 8.88 -8.97 -9.54
C ILE A 68 7.83 -8.82 -8.46
N THR A 69 7.56 -9.87 -7.70
CA THR A 69 6.49 -9.91 -6.70
C THR A 69 7.09 -10.23 -5.33
N SER A 70 6.64 -9.53 -4.29
CA SER A 70 7.05 -9.85 -2.93
C SER A 70 6.44 -11.16 -2.44
N ASP A 71 7.26 -11.96 -1.79
CA ASP A 71 6.90 -13.22 -1.17
C ASP A 71 6.30 -13.02 0.24
N GLU A 72 6.03 -14.11 0.96
CA GLU A 72 5.49 -14.09 2.32
C GLU A 72 6.40 -13.39 3.33
N LYS A 73 7.69 -13.24 3.01
CA LYS A 73 8.67 -12.49 3.80
C LYS A 73 8.80 -11.03 3.35
N GLY A 74 7.95 -10.58 2.43
CA GLY A 74 8.00 -9.25 1.85
C GLY A 74 9.12 -9.03 0.84
N HIS A 75 9.86 -10.07 0.44
CA HIS A 75 11.02 -9.96 -0.43
C HIS A 75 10.63 -10.07 -1.90
N ALA A 76 11.04 -9.09 -2.69
CA ALA A 76 10.99 -9.12 -4.15
C ALA A 76 12.43 -8.91 -4.68
N VAL A 77 12.96 -9.88 -5.40
CA VAL A 77 14.34 -9.89 -5.86
C VAL A 77 14.42 -9.87 -7.38
N SER A 78 15.20 -8.96 -7.95
CA SER A 78 15.44 -8.90 -9.39
C SER A 78 16.54 -9.86 -9.82
N ILE A 79 16.61 -10.15 -11.11
CA ILE A 79 17.85 -10.62 -11.76
C ILE A 79 18.91 -9.52 -11.73
N ALA A 80 20.16 -9.86 -12.01
CA ALA A 80 21.22 -8.86 -12.16
C ALA A 80 20.92 -7.98 -13.38
N ILE A 81 20.77 -6.68 -13.17
CA ILE A 81 20.48 -5.68 -14.20
C ILE A 81 21.70 -4.79 -14.45
N PRO A 82 21.85 -4.24 -15.67
CA PRO A 82 23.01 -3.46 -16.05
C PRO A 82 23.18 -2.16 -15.27
N TYR A 83 24.38 -1.60 -15.30
CA TYR A 83 24.69 -0.25 -14.83
C TYR A 83 23.65 0.76 -15.33
N GLY A 84 23.20 1.62 -14.44
CA GLY A 84 22.24 2.68 -14.74
C GLY A 84 21.39 3.09 -13.55
N THR A 85 20.55 4.08 -13.78
CA THR A 85 19.53 4.52 -12.83
C THR A 85 18.16 4.08 -13.32
N TYR A 86 17.44 3.43 -12.46
CA TYR A 86 16.11 2.88 -12.74
C TYR A 86 15.06 3.52 -11.83
N VAL A 87 13.89 3.78 -12.37
CA VAL A 87 12.73 4.18 -11.58
C VAL A 87 11.86 2.95 -11.36
N VAL A 88 11.68 2.58 -10.11
CA VAL A 88 10.88 1.43 -9.69
C VAL A 88 9.50 1.90 -9.26
N VAL A 89 8.48 1.24 -9.78
CA VAL A 89 7.07 1.54 -9.53
C VAL A 89 6.40 0.32 -8.93
N GLU A 90 5.60 0.52 -7.89
CA GLU A 90 4.70 -0.51 -7.42
C GLU A 90 3.51 -0.59 -8.39
N SER A 91 3.51 -1.63 -9.23
CA SER A 91 2.49 -1.84 -10.28
C SER A 91 1.24 -2.54 -9.75
N LYS A 92 1.36 -3.23 -8.62
CA LYS A 92 0.23 -3.80 -7.88
C LYS A 92 0.49 -3.69 -6.39
N THR A 93 -0.45 -3.10 -5.69
CA THR A 93 -0.41 -2.91 -4.25
C THR A 93 -1.03 -4.10 -3.55
N PRO A 94 -0.51 -4.56 -2.40
CA PRO A 94 -1.19 -5.54 -1.57
C PRO A 94 -2.60 -5.08 -1.21
N HIS A 95 -3.50 -6.03 -1.01
CA HIS A 95 -4.89 -5.72 -0.68
C HIS A 95 -5.00 -4.81 0.55
N ASN A 96 -5.83 -3.78 0.46
CA ASN A 96 -6.08 -2.77 1.50
C ASN A 96 -4.91 -1.81 1.83
N MET A 97 -3.90 -1.74 0.97
CA MET A 97 -2.76 -0.84 1.16
C MET A 97 -2.76 0.30 0.15
N LYS A 98 -2.10 1.40 0.47
CA LYS A 98 -1.85 2.50 -0.47
C LYS A 98 -0.61 2.20 -1.29
N THR A 99 -0.67 2.54 -2.56
CA THR A 99 0.50 2.48 -3.45
C THR A 99 1.59 3.45 -2.98
N ILE A 100 2.83 3.00 -2.99
CA ILE A 100 3.98 3.85 -2.71
C ILE A 100 4.32 4.74 -3.92
N LYS A 101 5.05 5.82 -3.66
CA LYS A 101 5.57 6.66 -4.74
C LYS A 101 6.71 5.93 -5.48
N PRO A 102 6.88 6.18 -6.78
CA PRO A 102 8.04 5.70 -7.51
C PRO A 102 9.35 6.12 -6.84
N PHE A 103 10.34 5.26 -6.85
CA PHE A 103 11.65 5.52 -6.26
C PHE A 103 12.79 5.08 -7.20
N GLU A 104 13.99 5.58 -6.96
CA GLU A 104 15.15 5.30 -7.80
C GLU A 104 16.05 4.23 -7.22
N VAL A 105 16.47 3.30 -8.07
CA VAL A 105 17.52 2.31 -7.79
C VAL A 105 18.70 2.59 -8.73
N LYS A 106 19.91 2.71 -8.18
CA LYS A 106 21.13 2.97 -8.94
C LYS A 106 22.06 1.76 -8.90
N ILE A 107 22.32 1.18 -10.05
CA ILE A 107 23.30 0.10 -10.20
C ILE A 107 24.62 0.71 -10.61
N LYS A 108 25.60 0.66 -9.73
CA LYS A 108 26.94 1.27 -9.91
C LYS A 108 28.09 0.28 -9.72
N GLU A 109 27.84 -0.82 -9.04
CA GLU A 109 28.84 -1.79 -8.66
C GLU A 109 28.61 -3.13 -9.34
N ASN A 110 29.70 -3.84 -9.61
CA ASN A 110 29.61 -5.16 -10.22
C ASN A 110 29.53 -6.26 -9.15
N HIS A 111 28.31 -6.58 -8.74
CA HIS A 111 28.00 -7.66 -7.80
C HIS A 111 26.87 -8.53 -8.36
N PRO A 112 27.13 -9.40 -9.34
CA PRO A 112 26.07 -10.10 -10.07
C PRO A 112 25.27 -11.08 -9.21
N THR A 113 25.76 -11.46 -8.04
CA THR A 113 25.11 -12.40 -7.11
C THR A 113 24.70 -11.78 -5.77
N GLU A 114 25.12 -10.55 -5.50
CA GLU A 114 24.83 -9.86 -4.24
C GLU A 114 23.87 -8.70 -4.49
N PRO A 115 22.61 -8.78 -4.08
CA PRO A 115 21.64 -7.73 -4.34
C PRO A 115 21.84 -6.50 -3.46
N GLN A 116 21.57 -5.33 -4.03
CA GLN A 116 21.30 -4.14 -3.22
C GLN A 116 19.96 -4.35 -2.50
N THR A 117 19.92 -4.10 -1.22
CA THR A 117 18.68 -4.26 -0.42
C THR A 117 18.08 -2.90 -0.10
N TRP A 118 16.81 -2.75 -0.45
CA TRP A 118 15.98 -1.57 -0.16
C TRP A 118 14.80 -1.96 0.70
N ARG A 119 14.62 -1.29 1.84
CA ARG A 119 13.39 -1.37 2.61
C ARG A 119 12.40 -0.38 2.01
N VAL A 120 11.27 -0.90 1.58
CA VAL A 120 10.20 -0.11 0.97
C VAL A 120 9.11 0.07 2.01
N PHE A 121 9.14 1.22 2.65
CA PHE A 121 8.13 1.65 3.62
C PHE A 121 6.96 2.31 2.89
N LEU A 122 5.85 2.48 3.59
CA LEU A 122 4.73 3.34 3.24
C LEU A 122 3.59 2.70 2.45
N ASP A 123 3.34 1.42 2.62
CA ASP A 123 1.99 0.92 2.40
C ASP A 123 1.17 1.17 3.66
N ARG A 124 0.58 2.37 3.72
CA ARG A 124 -0.42 2.65 4.73
C ARG A 124 -1.68 1.87 4.42
N GLU A 125 -2.25 1.24 5.43
CA GLU A 125 -3.60 0.73 5.30
C GLU A 125 -4.52 1.87 4.85
N PHE A 126 -5.33 1.60 3.84
CA PHE A 126 -6.34 2.54 3.44
C PHE A 126 -7.44 2.56 4.50
N THR A 127 -7.60 3.68 5.18
CA THR A 127 -8.62 3.86 6.20
C THR A 127 -9.53 5.03 5.84
N ALA A 128 -10.80 4.94 6.22
CA ALA A 128 -11.76 6.01 6.02
C ALA A 128 -12.55 6.25 7.31
N LYS A 129 -12.88 7.51 7.58
CA LYS A 129 -13.86 7.86 8.60
C LYS A 129 -15.26 7.63 8.05
N LEU A 130 -16.10 7.00 8.84
CA LEU A 130 -17.50 6.78 8.51
C LEU A 130 -18.37 7.83 9.21
N ARG A 131 -19.27 8.45 8.45
CA ARG A 131 -20.36 9.26 8.96
C ARG A 131 -21.69 8.69 8.46
N VAL A 132 -22.60 8.37 9.35
CA VAL A 132 -23.94 7.90 9.03
C VAL A 132 -24.91 9.03 9.32
N ILE A 133 -25.73 9.37 8.32
CA ILE A 133 -26.77 10.38 8.43
C ILE A 133 -28.12 9.67 8.20
N LYS A 134 -28.97 9.65 9.22
CA LYS A 134 -30.32 9.12 9.11
C LYS A 134 -31.20 10.11 8.36
N LYS A 135 -31.99 9.63 7.41
CA LYS A 135 -32.95 10.43 6.66
C LYS A 135 -34.34 9.83 6.78
N ASP A 136 -35.34 10.72 6.86
CA ASP A 136 -36.71 10.30 6.78
C ASP A 136 -37.03 9.69 5.40
N SER A 137 -37.75 8.56 5.38
CA SER A 137 -38.01 7.80 4.15
C SER A 137 -38.93 8.55 3.16
N ASP A 138 -39.83 9.37 3.67
CA ASP A 138 -40.84 10.07 2.87
C ASP A 138 -40.37 11.45 2.42
N THR A 139 -39.77 12.23 3.33
CA THR A 139 -39.35 13.60 3.05
C THR A 139 -37.93 13.72 2.57
N LYS A 140 -37.11 12.67 2.75
CA LYS A 140 -35.63 12.65 2.50
C LYS A 140 -34.85 13.67 3.33
N GLN A 141 -35.47 14.26 4.33
CA GLN A 141 -34.82 15.18 5.26
C GLN A 141 -33.97 14.43 6.26
N THR A 142 -32.90 15.07 6.71
CA THR A 142 -32.07 14.49 7.78
C THR A 142 -32.84 14.47 9.09
N VAL A 143 -32.86 13.30 9.72
CA VAL A 143 -33.48 13.11 11.04
C VAL A 143 -32.37 13.14 12.08
N LEU A 144 -32.40 14.13 12.95
CA LEU A 144 -31.47 14.26 14.07
C LEU A 144 -31.97 13.43 15.24
N VAL A 145 -31.49 12.19 15.36
CA VAL A 145 -31.80 11.31 16.48
C VAL A 145 -30.51 11.00 17.23
N PRO A 146 -30.25 11.69 18.34
CA PRO A 146 -29.09 11.44 19.17
C PRO A 146 -29.21 10.07 19.87
N ASN A 147 -28.07 9.55 20.27
CA ASN A 147 -27.94 8.33 21.05
C ASN A 147 -28.60 7.07 20.42
N THR A 148 -28.65 7.03 19.10
CA THR A 148 -29.06 5.82 18.35
C THR A 148 -27.88 4.87 18.27
N GLU A 149 -28.11 3.61 18.63
CA GLU A 149 -27.08 2.57 18.62
C GLU A 149 -26.95 1.92 17.25
N PHE A 150 -25.70 1.76 16.81
CA PHE A 150 -25.36 1.03 15.59
C PHE A 150 -24.28 -0.01 15.86
N LYS A 151 -24.39 -1.14 15.15
CA LYS A 151 -23.33 -2.13 15.02
C LYS A 151 -22.82 -2.14 13.58
N ILE A 152 -21.54 -2.43 13.42
CA ILE A 152 -20.90 -2.53 12.11
C ILE A 152 -20.36 -3.94 11.94
N PHE A 153 -20.84 -4.63 10.91
CA PHE A 153 -20.40 -5.97 10.57
C PHE A 153 -19.42 -5.92 9.40
N ASN A 154 -18.21 -6.45 9.60
CA ASN A 154 -17.22 -6.60 8.54
C ASN A 154 -17.55 -7.87 7.75
N ILE A 155 -18.03 -7.69 6.53
CA ILE A 155 -18.48 -8.79 5.66
C ILE A 155 -17.29 -9.65 5.23
N ASP A 156 -16.16 -9.03 4.93
CA ASP A 156 -14.96 -9.73 4.44
C ASP A 156 -14.35 -10.64 5.52
N LYS A 157 -14.37 -10.21 6.78
CA LYS A 157 -13.85 -10.96 7.91
C LYS A 157 -14.91 -11.79 8.65
N ASN A 158 -16.18 -11.64 8.31
CA ASN A 158 -17.32 -12.29 8.96
C ASN A 158 -17.36 -12.07 10.49
N GLU A 159 -17.11 -10.84 10.93
CA GLU A 159 -17.09 -10.46 12.35
C GLU A 159 -17.59 -9.03 12.55
N TYR A 160 -18.10 -8.72 13.75
CA TYR A 160 -18.42 -7.35 14.13
C TYR A 160 -17.16 -6.54 14.39
N VAL A 161 -17.18 -5.27 13.95
CA VAL A 161 -16.11 -4.32 14.17
C VAL A 161 -16.00 -3.99 15.66
N LYS A 162 -14.77 -4.06 16.18
CA LYS A 162 -14.39 -3.61 17.51
C LYS A 162 -13.41 -2.46 17.37
N GLN A 163 -13.64 -1.39 18.11
CA GLN A 163 -12.75 -0.24 18.15
C GLN A 163 -12.41 0.12 19.58
N TYR A 164 -11.34 0.87 19.76
CA TYR A 164 -10.82 1.19 21.09
C TYR A 164 -10.62 2.68 21.24
N THR A 165 -10.99 3.21 22.41
CA THR A 165 -10.49 4.48 22.91
C THR A 165 -9.42 4.21 23.97
N THR A 166 -8.41 5.07 24.04
CA THR A 166 -7.23 4.85 24.89
C THR A 166 -7.12 5.82 26.06
N TYR A 167 -7.94 6.88 26.06
CA TYR A 167 -7.92 7.90 27.11
C TYR A 167 -9.34 8.09 27.70
N PRO A 168 -9.50 8.22 29.02
CA PRO A 168 -8.50 8.11 30.09
C PRO A 168 -8.02 6.69 30.37
N SER A 169 -8.69 5.68 29.84
CA SER A 169 -8.32 4.26 29.90
C SER A 169 -8.72 3.57 28.61
N LYS A 170 -8.13 2.40 28.35
CA LYS A 170 -8.50 1.62 27.16
C LYS A 170 -9.91 1.04 27.35
N VAL A 171 -10.81 1.41 26.43
CA VAL A 171 -12.20 0.92 26.40
C VAL A 171 -12.45 0.29 25.03
N GLU A 172 -13.01 -0.93 25.03
CA GLU A 172 -13.48 -1.62 23.82
C GLU A 172 -14.90 -1.18 23.49
N HIS A 173 -15.12 -0.80 22.23
CA HIS A 173 -16.44 -0.45 21.71
C HIS A 173 -16.87 -1.51 20.68
N THR A 174 -18.00 -2.14 20.92
CA THR A 174 -18.64 -3.13 20.02
C THR A 174 -19.91 -2.58 19.37
N SER A 175 -20.40 -1.46 19.84
CA SER A 175 -21.47 -0.66 19.24
C SER A 175 -21.12 0.83 19.33
N PHE A 176 -21.76 1.61 18.49
CA PHE A 176 -21.45 3.02 18.28
C PHE A 176 -22.75 3.83 18.33
N PHE A 177 -22.69 5.01 18.89
CA PHE A 177 -23.86 5.83 19.13
C PHE A 177 -23.78 7.15 18.37
N THR A 178 -24.93 7.63 17.88
CA THR A 178 -25.01 8.96 17.31
C THR A 178 -24.83 10.02 18.38
N ASP A 179 -24.18 11.13 18.00
CA ASP A 179 -24.01 12.31 18.83
C ASP A 179 -25.29 13.17 18.90
N ASP A 180 -25.20 14.35 19.53
CA ASP A 180 -26.32 15.28 19.69
C ASP A 180 -26.82 15.83 18.33
N ASP A 181 -25.99 15.81 17.31
CA ASP A 181 -26.33 16.21 15.95
C ASP A 181 -26.90 15.07 15.11
N GLY A 182 -27.07 13.87 15.69
CA GLY A 182 -27.55 12.66 15.02
C GLY A 182 -26.50 12.02 14.09
N ASP A 183 -25.24 12.43 14.20
CA ASP A 183 -24.15 11.89 13.41
C ASP A 183 -23.50 10.70 14.12
N LEU A 184 -23.25 9.62 13.39
CA LEU A 184 -22.43 8.51 13.86
C LEU A 184 -20.98 8.77 13.48
N ILE A 185 -20.15 9.00 14.49
CA ILE A 185 -18.71 9.21 14.32
C ILE A 185 -17.99 8.08 15.06
N LEU A 186 -17.16 7.34 14.34
CA LEU A 186 -16.40 6.23 14.93
C LEU A 186 -15.15 6.73 15.65
N PRO A 187 -14.74 6.08 16.77
CA PRO A 187 -13.48 6.36 17.46
C PRO A 187 -12.24 6.21 16.57
N GLU A 188 -12.26 5.22 15.68
CA GLU A 188 -11.17 4.91 14.76
C GLU A 188 -11.68 4.90 13.33
N ALA A 189 -10.81 5.19 12.36
CA ALA A 189 -11.14 5.05 10.96
C ALA A 189 -11.27 3.57 10.58
N LEU A 190 -12.23 3.25 9.70
CA LEU A 190 -12.38 1.91 9.16
C LEU A 190 -11.35 1.64 8.06
N LYS A 191 -10.82 0.43 8.05
CA LYS A 191 -10.00 -0.09 6.92
C LYS A 191 -10.89 -0.28 5.70
N ILE A 192 -10.29 -0.21 4.50
CA ILE A 192 -11.04 -0.50 3.28
C ILE A 192 -11.63 -1.92 3.36
N GLY A 193 -12.85 -2.09 2.94
CA GLY A 193 -13.56 -3.36 2.99
C GLY A 193 -15.06 -3.19 2.79
N ASN A 194 -15.78 -4.29 2.88
CA ASN A 194 -17.22 -4.32 2.77
C ASN A 194 -17.84 -4.44 4.18
N TYR A 195 -18.72 -3.52 4.49
CA TYR A 195 -19.35 -3.43 5.81
C TYR A 195 -20.86 -3.36 5.69
N ARG A 196 -21.54 -3.93 6.66
CA ARG A 196 -22.97 -3.77 6.87
C ARG A 196 -23.20 -2.99 8.17
N ILE A 197 -24.00 -1.95 8.10
CA ILE A 197 -24.37 -1.13 9.25
C ILE A 197 -25.75 -1.56 9.69
N GLU A 198 -25.90 -1.88 10.96
CA GLU A 198 -27.11 -2.35 11.59
C GLU A 198 -27.52 -1.40 12.72
N GLU A 199 -28.78 -0.92 12.70
CA GLU A 199 -29.40 -0.13 13.78
C GLU A 199 -30.00 -1.04 14.85
#